data_8bd90152cf5838ecc043e0674ed9ebcf
#
_entry.id   8bd90152cf5838ecc043e0674ed9ebcf
#
_cell.length_a   1.000
_cell.length_b   1.000
_cell.length_c   1.000
_cell.angle_alpha   90.00
_cell.angle_beta   90.00
_cell.angle_gamma   90.00
#
_symmetry.space_group_name_H-M   'P 1'
#
loop_
_entity.id
_entity.type
_entity.pdbx_description
1 polymer ?
#
loop_
_entity_poly.entity_id
_entity_poly.type
_entity_poly.pdbx_seq_one_letter_code
_entity_poly.pdbx_strand_id
1 'polypeptide(L)'
;MNEILPSQRKARRWWREGRHGTCNRKVWRCRTRLPSQRGHLKFFREPDSVDTPELHPPANETPTVFVARDEAQARDWALVLVSRGVESTLGQDAVSGRWFLLLPASARERGMAELRAYHRENRRWSWRTSTQDADLQYHWGALLWVLAIVVAFQLGDVVARRGWFESIRFAQGEWWRVITSVWLHHDVAHLASNAIYGSLVLGLALGRYGVGIGLLGGLLGGIAGNLLGFWYRSGRDYTGLGASGMVMAGLGMLAAQSVSWWRHGWSATRFVVPGLFAGGCLFILLGTNPGSDIVAHLGGFLSGVLYGGLAVCLPERVRHALNRPAAALFVLLSALAWTLALQH
;
A
#
# COMPACT_ATOMS: atom_id res chain seq x y z
N MET A 1 39.08 18.03 -15.85
CA MET A 1 38.80 18.80 -14.62
C MET A 1 37.85 17.96 -13.76
N ASN A 2 38.40 17.33 -12.71
CA ASN A 2 37.66 16.35 -11.87
C ASN A 2 37.07 17.09 -10.68
N GLU A 3 35.78 17.44 -10.77
CA GLU A 3 35.03 17.86 -9.57
C GLU A 3 34.72 16.63 -8.72
N ILE A 4 35.49 16.50 -7.64
CA ILE A 4 35.19 15.55 -6.56
C ILE A 4 33.95 16.08 -5.84
N LEU A 5 32.84 15.31 -5.87
CA LEU A 5 31.60 15.64 -5.18
C LEU A 5 31.87 16.04 -3.72
N PRO A 6 31.19 17.06 -3.19
CA PRO A 6 31.37 17.58 -1.83
C PRO A 6 31.28 16.54 -0.71
N SER A 7 30.54 15.46 -0.94
CA SER A 7 30.39 14.32 -0.02
C SER A 7 31.69 13.54 0.22
N GLN A 8 32.57 13.47 -0.78
CA GLN A 8 33.87 12.76 -0.66
C GLN A 8 34.90 13.54 0.19
N ARG A 9 34.83 14.87 0.22
CA ARG A 9 35.71 15.69 1.08
C ARG A 9 35.36 15.54 2.56
N LYS A 10 34.08 15.43 2.91
CA LYS A 10 33.63 15.19 4.30
C LYS A 10 34.00 13.79 4.80
N ALA A 11 33.89 12.77 3.97
CA ALA A 11 34.29 11.40 4.32
C ALA A 11 35.79 11.28 4.59
N ARG A 12 36.63 11.97 3.81
CA ARG A 12 38.09 12.01 4.04
C ARG A 12 38.48 12.74 5.33
N ARG A 13 37.76 13.80 5.73
CA ARG A 13 37.96 14.53 6.97
C ARG A 13 37.64 13.69 8.18
N TRP A 14 36.48 12.99 8.14
CA TRP A 14 36.03 12.09 9.19
C TRP A 14 37.05 10.97 9.48
N TRP A 15 37.67 10.41 8.43
CA TRP A 15 38.71 9.35 8.58
C TRP A 15 39.99 9.84 9.21
N ARG A 16 40.34 11.11 9.05
CA ARG A 16 41.53 11.69 9.70
C ARG A 16 41.33 12.09 11.13
N GLU A 17 40.11 12.45 11.49
CA GLU A 17 39.78 12.93 12.86
C GLU A 17 39.40 11.78 13.81
N GLY A 18 39.12 10.55 13.31
CA GLY A 18 38.64 9.40 14.06
C GLY A 18 39.72 8.52 14.73
N ARG A 19 40.84 9.03 15.16
CA ARG A 19 41.94 8.23 15.71
C ARG A 19 41.79 7.75 17.15
N HIS A 20 40.76 8.07 17.86
CA HIS A 20 40.48 7.58 19.21
C HIS A 20 38.98 7.31 19.44
N GLY A 21 38.51 6.13 19.05
CA GLY A 21 37.19 5.63 19.40
C GLY A 21 37.15 4.13 19.12
N THR A 22 36.89 3.33 20.15
CA THR A 22 36.73 1.87 20.07
C THR A 22 35.57 1.54 19.13
N CYS A 23 35.88 1.16 17.91
CA CYS A 23 34.94 0.73 16.90
C CYS A 23 34.47 -0.70 17.20
N ASN A 24 33.22 -0.88 17.60
CA ASN A 24 32.62 -2.20 17.79
C ASN A 24 32.29 -2.77 16.40
N ARG A 25 33.15 -3.66 15.90
CA ARG A 25 33.09 -4.21 14.54
C ARG A 25 31.98 -5.25 14.45
N LYS A 26 30.87 -4.91 13.81
CA LYS A 26 30.04 -5.90 13.12
C LYS A 26 30.34 -5.84 11.62
N VAL A 27 31.35 -6.58 11.18
CA VAL A 27 31.74 -6.72 9.78
C VAL A 27 31.11 -8.00 9.23
N TRP A 28 30.25 -7.86 8.21
CA TRP A 28 29.70 -9.01 7.50
C TRP A 28 30.49 -9.23 6.21
N ARG A 29 31.19 -10.35 6.11
CA ARG A 29 31.83 -10.80 4.86
C ARG A 29 30.83 -11.65 4.08
N CYS A 30 30.52 -11.24 2.86
CA CYS A 30 29.73 -12.07 1.94
C CYS A 30 30.69 -12.94 1.13
N ARG A 31 30.77 -14.23 1.46
CA ARG A 31 31.47 -15.24 0.65
C ARG A 31 30.43 -15.97 -0.18
N THR A 32 30.45 -15.79 -1.49
CA THR A 32 29.59 -16.56 -2.38
C THR A 32 30.26 -17.85 -2.80
N ARG A 33 29.73 -18.99 -2.31
CA ARG A 33 29.69 -20.22 -3.12
C ARG A 33 28.33 -20.25 -3.80
N LEU A 34 28.33 -20.37 -5.10
CA LEU A 34 27.12 -20.64 -5.89
C LEU A 34 26.53 -22.00 -5.42
N PRO A 35 25.28 -22.08 -4.93
CA PRO A 35 24.62 -23.33 -4.74
C PRO A 35 23.78 -23.65 -5.97
N SER A 36 24.04 -24.81 -6.56
CA SER A 36 23.01 -25.50 -7.30
C SER A 36 21.94 -25.96 -6.31
N GLN A 37 20.68 -25.65 -6.60
CA GLN A 37 19.46 -26.19 -6.03
C GLN A 37 19.06 -25.80 -4.58
N ARG A 38 17.84 -25.25 -4.51
CA ARG A 38 16.81 -25.29 -3.45
C ARG A 38 17.27 -25.57 -2.02
N GLY A 39 17.10 -24.62 -1.12
CA GLY A 39 17.19 -24.88 0.32
C GLY A 39 17.22 -23.60 1.15
N HIS A 40 16.42 -23.60 2.16
CA HIS A 40 16.24 -22.57 3.17
C HIS A 40 17.53 -21.94 3.68
N LEU A 41 17.57 -20.61 3.77
CA LEU A 41 18.60 -19.84 4.47
C LEU A 41 18.58 -20.20 5.97
N LYS A 42 19.48 -21.08 6.40
CA LYS A 42 19.81 -21.26 7.81
C LYS A 42 21.02 -20.41 8.15
N PHE A 43 20.90 -19.59 9.20
CA PHE A 43 22.02 -18.91 9.81
C PHE A 43 22.98 -19.95 10.41
N PHE A 44 24.23 -19.94 9.97
CA PHE A 44 25.27 -20.78 10.54
C PHE A 44 26.04 -20.03 11.63
N ARG A 45 26.16 -20.70 12.78
CA ARG A 45 27.06 -20.37 13.88
C ARG A 45 28.47 -20.86 13.50
N GLU A 46 29.49 -20.05 13.73
CA GLU A 46 30.87 -20.41 13.46
C GLU A 46 31.29 -21.66 14.18
N PRO A 47 32.06 -22.56 13.54
CA PRO A 47 32.95 -23.49 14.23
C PRO A 47 34.34 -22.89 14.38
N ASP A 48 34.94 -23.17 15.54
CA ASP A 48 36.28 -22.74 15.92
C ASP A 48 37.37 -23.20 14.96
N SER A 49 38.34 -22.30 14.76
CA SER A 49 39.69 -22.47 14.24
C SER A 49 39.92 -23.34 12.99
N VAL A 50 39.97 -22.68 11.84
CA VAL A 50 40.79 -23.13 10.70
C VAL A 50 41.68 -21.98 10.28
N ASP A 51 43.01 -22.18 10.34
CA ASP A 51 44.04 -21.28 9.85
C ASP A 51 43.75 -20.91 8.38
N THR A 52 43.31 -19.70 8.14
CA THR A 52 43.24 -19.11 6.82
C THR A 52 44.40 -18.13 6.67
N PRO A 53 45.17 -18.16 5.56
CA PRO A 53 46.20 -17.16 5.35
C PRO A 53 45.54 -15.76 5.32
N GLU A 54 45.94 -14.91 6.24
CA GLU A 54 45.58 -13.51 6.27
C GLU A 54 46.16 -12.83 5.03
N LEU A 55 45.33 -12.63 4.01
CA LEU A 55 45.63 -11.68 2.94
C LEU A 55 45.54 -10.28 3.55
N HIS A 56 46.64 -9.81 4.14
CA HIS A 56 46.81 -8.40 4.47
C HIS A 56 46.86 -7.62 3.16
N PRO A 57 45.96 -6.66 2.92
CA PRO A 57 46.15 -5.72 1.84
C PRO A 57 47.47 -4.93 2.08
N PRO A 58 48.24 -4.57 1.04
CA PRO A 58 49.44 -3.80 1.21
C PRO A 58 49.16 -2.53 2.01
N ALA A 59 50.00 -2.26 3.01
CA ALA A 59 49.77 -1.33 4.12
C ALA A 59 49.60 0.16 3.73
N ASN A 60 49.60 0.51 2.44
CA ASN A 60 49.61 1.90 1.94
C ASN A 60 48.46 2.32 1.04
N GLU A 61 47.42 1.48 0.79
CA GLU A 61 46.34 1.86 -0.09
C GLU A 61 45.08 2.23 0.70
N THR A 62 44.69 3.50 0.68
CA THR A 62 43.44 3.95 1.29
C THR A 62 42.24 3.41 0.51
N PRO A 63 41.35 2.62 1.12
CA PRO A 63 40.17 2.08 0.44
C PRO A 63 39.27 3.20 -0.08
N THR A 64 38.64 2.97 -1.22
CA THR A 64 37.67 3.92 -1.77
C THR A 64 36.30 3.68 -1.12
N VAL A 65 35.70 4.75 -0.62
CA VAL A 65 34.37 4.73 0.04
C VAL A 65 33.31 5.26 -0.93
N PHE A 66 32.27 4.47 -1.18
CA PHE A 66 31.08 4.88 -1.91
C PHE A 66 29.92 5.02 -0.91
N VAL A 67 29.41 6.23 -0.70
CA VAL A 67 28.30 6.49 0.20
C VAL A 67 27.00 6.30 -0.58
N ALA A 68 26.15 5.40 -0.12
CA ALA A 68 24.82 5.16 -0.67
C ALA A 68 23.78 6.08 0.01
N ARG A 69 22.67 6.32 -0.69
CA ARG A 69 21.55 7.10 -0.18
C ARG A 69 20.81 6.37 0.95
N ASP A 70 20.65 5.05 0.78
CA ASP A 70 19.92 4.14 1.67
C ASP A 70 20.52 2.73 1.59
N GLU A 71 20.02 1.82 2.43
CA GLU A 71 20.44 0.43 2.50
C GLU A 71 20.18 -0.33 1.18
N ALA A 72 19.02 -0.10 0.56
CA ALA A 72 18.64 -0.77 -0.68
C ALA A 72 19.62 -0.44 -1.81
N GLN A 73 19.99 0.82 -1.96
CA GLN A 73 20.99 1.25 -2.93
C GLN A 73 22.36 0.65 -2.64
N ALA A 74 22.75 0.57 -1.38
CA ALA A 74 24.03 -0.01 -1.00
C ALA A 74 24.10 -1.50 -1.32
N ARG A 75 23.02 -2.24 -1.05
CA ARG A 75 22.89 -3.67 -1.41
C ARG A 75 22.88 -3.89 -2.92
N ASP A 76 22.16 -3.08 -3.68
CA ASP A 76 22.14 -3.15 -5.13
C ASP A 76 23.55 -2.94 -5.71
N TRP A 77 24.28 -1.93 -5.24
CA TRP A 77 25.65 -1.67 -5.67
C TRP A 77 26.61 -2.81 -5.30
N ALA A 78 26.46 -3.38 -4.10
CA ALA A 78 27.26 -4.54 -3.69
C ALA A 78 27.00 -5.74 -4.61
N LEU A 79 25.75 -6.04 -4.94
CA LEU A 79 25.37 -7.12 -5.85
C LEU A 79 25.96 -6.90 -7.26
N VAL A 80 25.89 -5.70 -7.79
CA VAL A 80 26.48 -5.34 -9.09
C VAL A 80 27.97 -5.59 -9.08
N LEU A 81 28.69 -5.10 -8.08
CA LEU A 81 30.14 -5.25 -7.98
C LEU A 81 30.55 -6.71 -7.85
N VAL A 82 29.87 -7.47 -6.98
CA VAL A 82 30.11 -8.92 -6.79
C VAL A 82 29.83 -9.70 -8.07
N SER A 83 28.75 -9.40 -8.79
CA SER A 83 28.42 -10.06 -10.06
C SER A 83 29.47 -9.84 -11.17
N ARG A 84 30.25 -8.77 -11.06
CA ARG A 84 31.35 -8.40 -11.96
C ARG A 84 32.73 -8.78 -11.42
N GLY A 85 32.79 -9.52 -10.31
CA GLY A 85 34.03 -9.97 -9.68
C GLY A 85 34.84 -8.82 -9.05
N VAL A 86 34.16 -7.74 -8.63
CA VAL A 86 34.78 -6.64 -7.88
C VAL A 86 34.47 -6.84 -6.40
N GLU A 87 35.53 -7.05 -5.61
CA GLU A 87 35.39 -7.19 -4.16
C GLU A 87 34.94 -5.87 -3.52
N SER A 88 33.92 -5.97 -2.68
CA SER A 88 33.41 -4.81 -1.95
C SER A 88 32.88 -5.23 -0.58
N THR A 89 33.07 -4.36 0.42
CA THR A 89 32.55 -4.56 1.77
C THR A 89 31.43 -3.55 2.03
N LEU A 90 30.25 -4.04 2.37
CA LEU A 90 29.09 -3.23 2.77
C LEU A 90 29.21 -2.89 4.26
N GLY A 91 29.04 -1.62 4.62
CA GLY A 91 29.05 -1.16 5.99
C GLY A 91 28.04 -0.04 6.25
N GLN A 92 27.73 0.15 7.54
CA GLN A 92 26.93 1.28 8.01
C GLN A 92 27.76 2.07 9.02
N ASP A 93 27.79 3.39 8.87
CA ASP A 93 28.43 4.29 9.82
C ASP A 93 27.60 4.38 11.12
N ALA A 94 28.18 3.99 12.23
CA ALA A 94 27.50 3.94 13.52
C ALA A 94 27.04 5.32 14.04
N VAL A 95 27.67 6.42 13.59
CA VAL A 95 27.37 7.76 14.06
C VAL A 95 26.30 8.44 13.20
N SER A 96 26.46 8.37 11.87
CA SER A 96 25.56 9.04 10.92
C SER A 96 24.43 8.14 10.40
N GLY A 97 24.50 6.83 10.66
CA GLY A 97 23.57 5.84 10.14
C GLY A 97 23.66 5.63 8.61
N ARG A 98 24.64 6.24 7.93
CA ARG A 98 24.77 6.17 6.47
C ARG A 98 25.35 4.86 6.02
N TRP A 99 24.78 4.30 4.96
CA TRP A 99 25.27 3.11 4.30
C TRP A 99 26.40 3.44 3.32
N PHE A 100 27.43 2.60 3.28
CA PHE A 100 28.57 2.77 2.38
C PHE A 100 29.12 1.42 1.90
N LEU A 101 29.85 1.46 0.76
CA LEU A 101 30.67 0.37 0.29
C LEU A 101 32.14 0.77 0.32
N LEU A 102 32.98 -0.15 0.76
CA LEU A 102 34.43 -0.04 0.70
C LEU A 102 34.97 -0.92 -0.43
N LEU A 103 35.79 -0.35 -1.29
CA LEU A 103 36.48 -1.06 -2.33
C LEU A 103 38.01 -0.93 -2.12
N PRO A 104 38.80 -1.98 -2.44
CA PRO A 104 40.23 -1.85 -2.55
C PRO A 104 40.60 -0.72 -3.50
N ALA A 105 41.71 0.00 -3.24
CA ALA A 105 42.14 1.10 -4.11
C ALA A 105 42.40 0.62 -5.54
N SER A 106 42.96 -0.56 -5.70
CA SER A 106 43.20 -1.22 -6.99
C SER A 106 41.93 -1.51 -7.79
N ALA A 107 40.79 -1.72 -7.12
CA ALA A 107 39.50 -1.98 -7.76
C ALA A 107 38.68 -0.72 -8.03
N ARG A 108 39.14 0.45 -7.64
CA ARG A 108 38.41 1.72 -7.69
C ARG A 108 37.88 2.07 -9.09
N GLU A 109 38.74 2.06 -10.09
CA GLU A 109 38.35 2.46 -11.44
C GLU A 109 37.36 1.48 -12.05
N ARG A 110 37.63 0.20 -11.89
CA ARG A 110 36.73 -0.86 -12.35
C ARG A 110 35.38 -0.77 -11.64
N GLY A 111 35.35 -0.63 -10.33
CA GLY A 111 34.11 -0.48 -9.56
C GLY A 111 33.32 0.76 -9.98
N MET A 112 33.99 1.90 -10.22
CA MET A 112 33.33 3.10 -10.73
C MET A 112 32.77 2.91 -12.14
N ALA A 113 33.46 2.21 -13.02
CA ALA A 113 32.99 1.93 -14.38
C ALA A 113 31.72 1.05 -14.36
N GLU A 114 31.73 -0.01 -13.57
CA GLU A 114 30.59 -0.92 -13.42
C GLU A 114 29.36 -0.22 -12.80
N LEU A 115 29.54 0.58 -11.76
CA LEU A 115 28.44 1.35 -11.17
C LEU A 115 27.89 2.42 -12.13
N ARG A 116 28.75 3.05 -12.95
CA ARG A 116 28.30 3.99 -14.00
C ARG A 116 27.53 3.26 -15.10
N ALA A 117 27.97 2.07 -15.52
CA ALA A 117 27.25 1.24 -16.49
C ALA A 117 25.89 0.85 -15.94
N TYR A 118 25.84 0.35 -14.71
CA TYR A 118 24.59 0.03 -14.00
C TYR A 118 23.63 1.22 -13.94
N HIS A 119 24.10 2.43 -13.60
CA HIS A 119 23.26 3.61 -13.58
C HIS A 119 22.76 4.03 -14.96
N ARG A 120 23.56 3.87 -16.03
CA ARG A 120 23.11 4.14 -17.41
C ARG A 120 22.04 3.17 -17.86
N GLU A 121 22.24 1.88 -17.63
CA GLU A 121 21.32 0.81 -18.00
C GLU A 121 20.01 0.94 -17.24
N ASN A 122 20.06 1.29 -15.95
CA ASN A 122 18.90 1.39 -15.07
C ASN A 122 18.26 2.79 -15.01
N ARG A 123 18.80 3.79 -15.73
CA ARG A 123 18.32 5.19 -15.69
C ARG A 123 16.86 5.35 -16.13
N ARG A 124 16.33 4.42 -16.94
CA ARG A 124 14.93 4.40 -17.42
C ARG A 124 14.10 3.26 -16.83
N TRP A 125 14.64 2.54 -15.88
CA TRP A 125 13.96 1.40 -15.26
C TRP A 125 13.03 1.86 -14.15
N SER A 126 11.90 2.38 -14.59
CA SER A 126 10.92 3.04 -13.75
C SER A 126 10.16 2.14 -12.76
N TRP A 127 10.12 0.84 -12.99
CA TRP A 127 9.48 -0.11 -12.10
C TRP A 127 10.37 -0.55 -10.92
N ARG A 128 11.65 -0.16 -10.91
CA ARG A 128 12.56 -0.29 -9.75
C ARG A 128 12.50 0.87 -8.76
N THR A 129 11.75 1.93 -9.03
CA THR A 129 11.35 2.86 -7.97
C THR A 129 10.53 2.04 -6.99
N SER A 130 11.08 1.91 -5.79
CA SER A 130 10.62 1.00 -4.75
C SER A 130 9.10 0.92 -4.71
N THR A 131 8.56 -0.25 -5.00
CA THR A 131 7.20 -0.62 -4.63
C THR A 131 7.06 -0.73 -3.10
N GLN A 132 8.09 -0.30 -2.35
CA GLN A 132 8.14 -0.34 -0.89
C GLN A 132 7.03 0.48 -0.22
N ASP A 133 6.40 1.41 -0.95
CA ASP A 133 5.25 2.16 -0.40
C ASP A 133 3.90 1.53 -0.73
N ALA A 134 3.87 0.42 -1.44
CA ALA A 134 2.66 -0.33 -1.76
C ALA A 134 2.51 -1.57 -0.86
N ASP A 135 2.76 -1.42 0.44
CA ASP A 135 2.35 -2.43 1.41
C ASP A 135 0.81 -2.51 1.42
N LEU A 136 0.29 -3.36 0.53
CA LEU A 136 -1.11 -3.78 0.56
C LEU A 136 -1.29 -4.66 1.81
N GLN A 137 -1.52 -4.02 2.94
CA GLN A 137 -1.80 -4.71 4.19
C GLN A 137 -3.29 -5.01 4.26
N TYR A 138 -3.62 -6.26 4.53
CA TYR A 138 -4.99 -6.65 4.81
C TYR A 138 -5.33 -6.33 6.27
N HIS A 139 -6.48 -5.69 6.51
CA HIS A 139 -6.95 -5.39 7.85
C HIS A 139 -8.15 -6.26 8.23
N TRP A 140 -7.99 -7.07 9.28
CA TRP A 140 -8.98 -8.04 9.75
C TRP A 140 -10.31 -7.42 10.20
N GLY A 141 -10.37 -6.11 10.39
CA GLY A 141 -11.61 -5.37 10.67
C GLY A 141 -12.70 -5.58 9.60
N ALA A 142 -12.34 -5.96 8.37
CA ALA A 142 -13.30 -6.33 7.34
C ALA A 142 -14.13 -7.56 7.73
N LEU A 143 -13.59 -8.48 8.52
CA LEU A 143 -14.35 -9.63 8.99
C LEU A 143 -15.42 -9.26 10.03
N LEU A 144 -15.18 -8.20 10.83
CA LEU A 144 -16.20 -7.66 11.73
C LEU A 144 -17.35 -7.04 10.93
N TRP A 145 -17.03 -6.37 9.82
CA TRP A 145 -18.05 -5.88 8.89
C TRP A 145 -18.81 -7.03 8.24
N VAL A 146 -18.15 -8.11 7.81
CA VAL A 146 -18.83 -9.33 7.32
C VAL A 146 -19.76 -9.90 8.38
N LEU A 147 -19.29 -10.01 9.62
CA LEU A 147 -20.13 -10.49 10.73
C LEU A 147 -21.37 -9.60 10.91
N ALA A 148 -21.21 -8.28 10.81
CA ALA A 148 -22.33 -7.35 10.95
C ALA A 148 -23.40 -7.52 9.85
N ILE A 149 -23.01 -7.72 8.57
CA ILE A 149 -23.98 -7.97 7.50
C ILE A 149 -24.64 -9.35 7.62
N VAL A 150 -23.92 -10.36 8.11
CA VAL A 150 -24.48 -11.69 8.41
C VAL A 150 -25.50 -11.59 9.54
N VAL A 151 -25.19 -10.89 10.62
CA VAL A 151 -26.12 -10.67 11.73
C VAL A 151 -27.36 -9.91 11.25
N ALA A 152 -27.18 -8.84 10.44
CA ALA A 152 -28.32 -8.10 9.88
C ALA A 152 -29.22 -8.98 9.02
N PHE A 153 -28.65 -9.90 8.24
CA PHE A 153 -29.43 -10.87 7.45
C PHE A 153 -30.25 -11.84 8.33
N GLN A 154 -29.70 -12.28 9.46
CA GLN A 154 -30.36 -13.19 10.39
C GLN A 154 -31.53 -12.52 11.16
N LEU A 155 -31.60 -11.19 11.18
CA LEU A 155 -32.75 -10.49 11.82
C LEU A 155 -34.06 -10.65 11.05
N GLY A 156 -33.98 -11.17 9.83
CA GLY A 156 -35.14 -11.59 9.03
C GLY A 156 -35.90 -10.47 8.32
N ASP A 157 -36.92 -10.86 7.58
CA ASP A 157 -37.63 -9.99 6.63
C ASP A 157 -38.33 -8.79 7.30
N VAL A 158 -38.77 -8.91 8.53
CA VAL A 158 -39.47 -7.81 9.23
C VAL A 158 -38.52 -6.61 9.41
N VAL A 159 -37.29 -6.88 9.81
CA VAL A 159 -36.25 -5.83 9.96
C VAL A 159 -35.79 -5.36 8.59
N ALA A 160 -35.65 -6.27 7.63
CA ALA A 160 -35.24 -5.93 6.27
C ALA A 160 -36.22 -4.94 5.62
N ARG A 161 -37.53 -5.15 5.72
CA ARG A 161 -38.55 -4.25 5.16
C ARG A 161 -38.55 -2.85 5.78
N ARG A 162 -38.14 -2.69 7.02
CA ARG A 162 -37.98 -1.38 7.66
C ARG A 162 -36.75 -0.61 7.18
N GLY A 163 -35.74 -1.32 6.69
CA GLY A 163 -34.45 -0.72 6.36
C GLY A 163 -34.09 -0.68 4.89
N TRP A 164 -34.74 -1.43 3.99
CA TRP A 164 -34.38 -1.40 2.58
C TRP A 164 -34.70 -0.04 1.93
N PHE A 165 -34.01 0.31 0.90
CA PHE A 165 -34.23 1.57 0.19
C PHE A 165 -35.46 1.45 -0.73
N GLU A 166 -36.38 2.35 -0.54
CA GLU A 166 -37.56 2.54 -1.39
C GLU A 166 -37.64 4.01 -1.82
N SER A 167 -37.66 4.26 -3.13
CA SER A 167 -37.65 5.61 -3.69
C SER A 167 -38.85 6.46 -3.19
N ILE A 168 -40.03 5.88 -3.07
CA ILE A 168 -41.23 6.56 -2.60
C ILE A 168 -41.08 6.98 -1.14
N ARG A 169 -40.67 6.07 -0.27
CA ARG A 169 -40.51 6.34 1.17
C ARG A 169 -39.37 7.34 1.41
N PHE A 170 -38.27 7.24 0.63
CA PHE A 170 -37.20 8.19 0.69
C PHE A 170 -37.69 9.62 0.32
N ALA A 171 -38.49 9.76 -0.74
CA ALA A 171 -39.10 11.02 -1.12
C ALA A 171 -40.11 11.57 -0.06
N GLN A 172 -40.67 10.71 0.77
CA GLN A 172 -41.51 11.05 1.90
C GLN A 172 -40.76 11.42 3.17
N GLY A 173 -39.42 11.41 3.13
CA GLY A 173 -38.55 11.85 4.24
C GLY A 173 -37.88 10.72 5.02
N GLU A 174 -38.06 9.45 4.65
CA GLU A 174 -37.39 8.31 5.30
C GLU A 174 -35.93 8.20 4.81
N TRP A 175 -35.14 9.26 5.04
CA TRP A 175 -33.78 9.39 4.54
C TRP A 175 -32.81 8.33 5.07
N TRP A 176 -33.07 7.75 6.25
CA TRP A 176 -32.23 6.71 6.85
C TRP A 176 -32.10 5.46 5.98
N ARG A 177 -33.07 5.22 5.07
CA ARG A 177 -33.11 4.07 4.17
C ARG A 177 -31.89 4.02 3.22
N VAL A 178 -31.30 5.17 2.88
CA VAL A 178 -30.07 5.16 2.06
C VAL A 178 -28.86 4.56 2.82
N ILE A 179 -28.94 4.55 4.18
CA ILE A 179 -27.89 4.03 5.05
C ILE A 179 -28.19 2.59 5.48
N THR A 180 -29.43 2.33 5.92
CA THR A 180 -29.81 1.01 6.45
C THR A 180 -29.80 -0.07 5.38
N SER A 181 -30.16 0.27 4.15
CA SER A 181 -30.19 -0.67 3.02
C SER A 181 -28.83 -1.28 2.67
N VAL A 182 -27.73 -0.60 2.97
CA VAL A 182 -26.38 -1.14 2.70
C VAL A 182 -25.99 -2.32 3.58
N TRP A 183 -26.77 -2.58 4.64
CA TRP A 183 -26.57 -3.71 5.56
C TRP A 183 -27.39 -4.93 5.20
N LEU A 184 -28.38 -4.77 4.33
CA LEU A 184 -29.41 -5.76 4.04
C LEU A 184 -29.12 -6.54 2.77
N HIS A 185 -29.64 -7.77 2.70
CA HIS A 185 -29.43 -8.65 1.55
C HIS A 185 -30.73 -9.41 1.23
N HIS A 186 -30.99 -9.67 -0.06
CA HIS A 186 -32.18 -10.39 -0.53
C HIS A 186 -32.11 -11.87 -0.20
N ASP A 187 -30.96 -12.49 -0.41
CA ASP A 187 -30.78 -13.92 -0.33
C ASP A 187 -29.33 -14.27 0.07
N VAL A 188 -29.09 -15.55 0.33
CA VAL A 188 -27.82 -16.08 0.78
C VAL A 188 -26.72 -15.90 -0.29
N ALA A 189 -27.06 -16.01 -1.57
CA ALA A 189 -26.08 -15.87 -2.65
C ALA A 189 -25.60 -14.42 -2.76
N HIS A 190 -26.53 -13.45 -2.64
CA HIS A 190 -26.21 -12.02 -2.59
C HIS A 190 -25.35 -11.67 -1.36
N LEU A 191 -25.73 -12.18 -0.17
CA LEU A 191 -24.93 -12.02 1.05
C LEU A 191 -23.54 -12.62 0.89
N ALA A 192 -23.44 -13.87 0.41
CA ALA A 192 -22.17 -14.56 0.27
C ALA A 192 -21.22 -13.84 -0.69
N SER A 193 -21.72 -13.36 -1.84
CA SER A 193 -20.91 -12.61 -2.79
C SER A 193 -20.37 -11.31 -2.18
N ASN A 194 -21.21 -10.56 -1.48
CA ASN A 194 -20.77 -9.35 -0.77
C ASN A 194 -19.81 -9.65 0.38
N ALA A 195 -20.02 -10.74 1.12
CA ALA A 195 -19.10 -11.16 2.19
C ALA A 195 -17.71 -11.53 1.64
N ILE A 196 -17.65 -12.31 0.56
CA ILE A 196 -16.39 -12.75 -0.05
C ILE A 196 -15.65 -11.58 -0.68
N TYR A 197 -16.28 -10.87 -1.63
CA TYR A 197 -15.62 -9.75 -2.31
C TYR A 197 -15.39 -8.58 -1.37
N GLY A 198 -16.34 -8.31 -0.46
CA GLY A 198 -16.22 -7.24 0.52
C GLY A 198 -15.13 -7.51 1.55
N SER A 199 -14.97 -8.75 2.04
CA SER A 199 -13.87 -9.06 2.95
C SER A 199 -12.51 -8.75 2.31
N LEU A 200 -12.33 -9.14 1.05
CA LEU A 200 -11.08 -8.90 0.33
C LEU A 200 -10.89 -7.40 0.04
N VAL A 201 -11.85 -6.77 -0.64
CA VAL A 201 -11.71 -5.39 -1.14
C VAL A 201 -11.67 -4.39 0.01
N LEU A 202 -12.62 -4.50 0.97
CA LEU A 202 -12.60 -3.62 2.15
C LEU A 202 -11.42 -3.94 3.04
N GLY A 203 -11.01 -5.22 3.22
CA GLY A 203 -9.84 -5.57 4.00
C GLY A 203 -8.57 -4.89 3.51
N LEU A 204 -8.36 -4.83 2.20
CA LEU A 204 -7.25 -4.09 1.58
C LEU A 204 -7.43 -2.56 1.71
N ALA A 205 -8.65 -2.04 1.52
CA ALA A 205 -8.93 -0.62 1.67
C ALA A 205 -8.73 -0.16 3.14
N LEU A 206 -9.19 -0.94 4.12
CA LEU A 206 -8.99 -0.66 5.55
C LEU A 206 -7.50 -0.70 5.92
N GLY A 207 -6.74 -1.64 5.38
CA GLY A 207 -5.28 -1.71 5.59
C GLY A 207 -4.56 -0.49 5.04
N ARG A 208 -5.00 0.02 3.89
CA ARG A 208 -4.36 1.16 3.22
C ARG A 208 -4.74 2.52 3.81
N TYR A 209 -6.01 2.71 4.15
CA TYR A 209 -6.55 4.02 4.57
C TYR A 209 -6.76 4.15 6.08
N GLY A 210 -6.75 3.01 6.77
CA GLY A 210 -7.17 2.89 8.17
C GLY A 210 -8.66 2.55 8.28
N VAL A 211 -9.01 1.92 9.41
CA VAL A 211 -10.36 1.33 9.62
C VAL A 211 -11.46 2.38 9.51
N GLY A 212 -11.32 3.52 10.19
CA GLY A 212 -12.38 4.53 10.21
C GLY A 212 -12.57 5.19 8.86
N ILE A 213 -11.49 5.61 8.21
CA ILE A 213 -11.55 6.25 6.88
C ILE A 213 -12.08 5.26 5.85
N GLY A 214 -11.63 4.00 5.89
CA GLY A 214 -12.08 2.97 4.96
C GLY A 214 -13.55 2.62 5.11
N LEU A 215 -14.03 2.41 6.34
CA LEU A 215 -15.46 2.11 6.61
C LEU A 215 -16.37 3.30 6.27
N LEU A 216 -15.96 4.50 6.66
CA LEU A 216 -16.75 5.71 6.33
C LEU A 216 -16.79 5.93 4.82
N GLY A 217 -15.66 5.79 4.11
CA GLY A 217 -15.62 5.88 2.65
C GLY A 217 -16.49 4.82 1.97
N GLY A 218 -16.48 3.59 2.48
CA GLY A 218 -17.40 2.53 2.04
C GLY A 218 -18.86 2.93 2.23
N LEU A 219 -19.24 3.37 3.43
CA LEU A 219 -20.61 3.79 3.76
C LEU A 219 -21.08 4.94 2.86
N LEU A 220 -20.26 5.97 2.70
CA LEU A 220 -20.54 7.10 1.81
C LEU A 220 -20.73 6.65 0.36
N GLY A 221 -19.95 5.65 -0.07
CA GLY A 221 -20.11 5.05 -1.39
C GLY A 221 -21.41 4.25 -1.53
N GLY A 222 -21.82 3.50 -0.52
CA GLY A 222 -23.13 2.84 -0.50
C GLY A 222 -24.27 3.83 -0.58
N ILE A 223 -24.21 4.92 0.19
CA ILE A 223 -25.16 6.05 0.13
C ILE A 223 -25.16 6.67 -1.27
N ALA A 224 -24.01 7.00 -1.83
CA ALA A 224 -23.90 7.60 -3.16
C ALA A 224 -24.48 6.68 -4.26
N GLY A 225 -24.29 5.37 -4.11
CA GLY A 225 -24.87 4.37 -5.01
C GLY A 225 -26.40 4.41 -4.98
N ASN A 226 -27.00 4.36 -3.80
CA ASN A 226 -28.44 4.44 -3.63
C ASN A 226 -29.02 5.76 -4.17
N LEU A 227 -28.36 6.89 -3.87
CA LEU A 227 -28.78 8.22 -4.37
C LEU A 227 -28.65 8.33 -5.89
N LEU A 228 -27.60 7.78 -6.48
CA LEU A 228 -27.45 7.76 -7.94
C LEU A 228 -28.52 6.86 -8.57
N GLY A 229 -28.82 5.71 -7.97
CA GLY A 229 -29.90 4.82 -8.38
C GLY A 229 -31.27 5.50 -8.34
N PHE A 230 -31.54 6.24 -7.27
CA PHE A 230 -32.74 7.03 -7.10
C PHE A 230 -32.86 8.14 -8.19
N TRP A 231 -31.83 8.92 -8.38
CA TRP A 231 -31.79 9.99 -9.36
C TRP A 231 -31.96 9.48 -10.80
N TYR A 232 -31.24 8.41 -11.14
CA TYR A 232 -31.29 7.82 -12.49
C TYR A 232 -32.68 7.26 -12.83
N ARG A 233 -33.39 6.73 -11.82
CA ARG A 233 -34.73 6.16 -11.97
C ARG A 233 -35.83 7.11 -11.51
N SER A 234 -35.55 8.42 -11.47
CA SER A 234 -36.53 9.41 -11.01
C SER A 234 -37.86 9.24 -11.72
N GLY A 235 -38.94 9.16 -10.93
CA GLY A 235 -40.30 8.92 -11.42
C GLY A 235 -40.66 7.43 -11.62
N ARG A 236 -39.80 6.47 -11.24
CA ARG A 236 -40.11 5.03 -11.22
C ARG A 236 -39.90 4.49 -9.82
N ASP A 237 -40.67 3.45 -9.51
CA ASP A 237 -40.45 2.71 -8.27
C ASP A 237 -39.11 2.00 -8.30
N TYR A 238 -38.27 2.31 -7.32
CA TYR A 238 -36.96 1.74 -7.17
C TYR A 238 -36.75 1.23 -5.74
N THR A 239 -36.34 0.00 -5.64
CA THR A 239 -35.94 -0.66 -4.39
C THR A 239 -34.49 -1.05 -4.50
N GLY A 240 -33.69 -0.72 -3.48
CA GLY A 240 -32.27 -1.07 -3.42
C GLY A 240 -31.90 -1.65 -2.06
N LEU A 241 -31.06 -2.66 -2.06
CA LEU A 241 -30.43 -3.18 -0.86
C LEU A 241 -29.15 -3.94 -1.23
N GLY A 242 -28.21 -3.97 -0.31
CA GLY A 242 -26.96 -4.70 -0.50
C GLY A 242 -25.73 -3.87 -0.14
N ALA A 243 -24.75 -4.56 0.39
CA ALA A 243 -23.47 -3.96 0.74
C ALA A 243 -22.56 -3.68 -0.47
N SER A 244 -22.99 -4.07 -1.66
CA SER A 244 -22.18 -3.99 -2.89
C SER A 244 -21.71 -2.56 -3.21
N GLY A 245 -22.53 -1.54 -2.92
CA GLY A 245 -22.12 -0.14 -3.05
C GLY A 245 -20.92 0.20 -2.17
N MET A 246 -20.84 -0.33 -0.94
CA MET A 246 -19.68 -0.20 -0.06
C MET A 246 -18.45 -0.93 -0.63
N VAL A 247 -18.66 -2.13 -1.18
CA VAL A 247 -17.57 -2.93 -1.79
C VAL A 247 -17.01 -2.20 -3.02
N MET A 248 -17.90 -1.67 -3.88
CA MET A 248 -17.48 -0.89 -5.05
C MET A 248 -16.75 0.41 -4.64
N ALA A 249 -17.15 1.05 -3.55
CA ALA A 249 -16.43 2.19 -3.00
C ALA A 249 -15.03 1.79 -2.52
N GLY A 250 -14.88 0.66 -1.83
CA GLY A 250 -13.59 0.11 -1.45
C GLY A 250 -12.69 -0.12 -2.66
N LEU A 251 -13.23 -0.68 -3.75
CA LEU A 251 -12.53 -0.86 -5.02
C LEU A 251 -12.11 0.48 -5.64
N GLY A 252 -13.01 1.48 -5.65
CA GLY A 252 -12.71 2.82 -6.11
C GLY A 252 -11.60 3.49 -5.29
N MET A 253 -11.62 3.33 -3.97
CA MET A 253 -10.55 3.83 -3.08
C MET A 253 -9.21 3.17 -3.42
N LEU A 254 -9.17 1.86 -3.63
CA LEU A 254 -7.94 1.15 -4.01
C LEU A 254 -7.42 1.60 -5.39
N ALA A 255 -8.30 1.81 -6.36
CA ALA A 255 -7.93 2.36 -7.67
C ALA A 255 -7.34 3.77 -7.52
N ALA A 256 -7.92 4.61 -6.67
CA ALA A 256 -7.46 5.97 -6.39
C ALA A 256 -6.12 6.02 -5.66
N GLN A 257 -5.68 4.92 -5.04
CA GLN A 257 -4.36 4.85 -4.38
C GLN A 257 -3.24 5.26 -5.34
N SER A 258 -3.36 4.91 -6.61
CA SER A 258 -2.38 5.27 -7.65
C SER A 258 -2.20 6.79 -7.80
N VAL A 259 -3.22 7.59 -7.43
CA VAL A 259 -3.16 9.06 -7.45
C VAL A 259 -2.11 9.61 -6.48
N SER A 260 -1.74 8.87 -5.42
CA SER A 260 -0.66 9.28 -4.51
C SER A 260 0.67 9.52 -5.23
N TRP A 261 0.90 8.85 -6.35
CA TRP A 261 2.08 9.00 -7.19
C TRP A 261 2.13 10.34 -7.94
N TRP A 262 1.00 11.04 -8.08
CA TRP A 262 0.94 12.35 -8.76
C TRP A 262 1.88 13.39 -8.14
N ARG A 263 2.18 13.27 -6.88
CA ARG A 263 3.15 14.13 -6.17
C ARG A 263 4.58 14.02 -6.70
N HIS A 264 4.89 12.97 -7.46
CA HIS A 264 6.21 12.74 -8.06
C HIS A 264 6.35 13.34 -9.47
N GLY A 265 5.43 14.20 -9.87
CA GLY A 265 5.47 14.93 -11.14
C GLY A 265 4.89 14.15 -12.33
N TRP A 266 5.06 14.68 -13.52
CA TRP A 266 4.48 14.12 -14.76
C TRP A 266 4.87 12.66 -15.04
N SER A 267 6.00 12.20 -14.53
CA SER A 267 6.38 10.79 -14.65
C SER A 267 5.44 9.83 -13.90
N ALA A 268 4.59 10.36 -13.02
CA ALA A 268 3.62 9.58 -12.25
C ALA A 268 2.42 9.11 -13.08
N THR A 269 2.10 9.74 -14.20
CA THR A 269 0.97 9.36 -15.07
C THR A 269 1.03 7.89 -15.50
N ARG A 270 2.24 7.37 -15.72
CA ARG A 270 2.50 5.95 -16.04
C ARG A 270 2.09 4.96 -14.94
N PHE A 271 1.86 5.41 -13.71
CA PHE A 271 1.36 4.60 -12.60
C PHE A 271 -0.10 4.89 -12.29
N VAL A 272 -0.50 6.17 -12.37
CA VAL A 272 -1.87 6.61 -12.08
C VAL A 272 -2.84 6.03 -13.11
N VAL A 273 -2.53 6.19 -14.40
CA VAL A 273 -3.41 5.72 -15.47
C VAL A 273 -3.64 4.21 -15.43
N PRO A 274 -2.60 3.33 -15.38
CA PRO A 274 -2.82 1.91 -15.25
C PRO A 274 -3.56 1.51 -13.97
N GLY A 275 -3.33 2.18 -12.85
CA GLY A 275 -4.02 1.89 -11.58
C GLY A 275 -5.52 2.17 -11.65
N LEU A 276 -5.91 3.33 -12.20
CA LEU A 276 -7.31 3.67 -12.43
C LEU A 276 -7.94 2.76 -13.49
N PHE A 277 -7.21 2.43 -14.55
CA PHE A 277 -7.67 1.51 -15.59
C PHE A 277 -7.91 0.10 -15.03
N ALA A 278 -6.97 -0.43 -14.25
CA ALA A 278 -7.14 -1.73 -13.58
C ALA A 278 -8.36 -1.73 -12.63
N GLY A 279 -8.55 -0.64 -11.87
CA GLY A 279 -9.75 -0.45 -11.04
C GLY A 279 -11.03 -0.47 -11.87
N GLY A 280 -11.04 0.21 -13.02
CA GLY A 280 -12.16 0.19 -13.97
C GLY A 280 -12.43 -1.20 -14.56
N CYS A 281 -11.41 -1.95 -14.93
CA CYS A 281 -11.55 -3.33 -15.39
C CYS A 281 -12.13 -4.24 -14.30
N LEU A 282 -11.66 -4.10 -13.05
CA LEU A 282 -12.21 -4.84 -11.92
C LEU A 282 -13.66 -4.44 -11.62
N PHE A 283 -13.99 -3.15 -11.76
CA PHE A 283 -15.38 -2.69 -11.66
C PHE A 283 -16.28 -3.38 -12.71
N ILE A 284 -15.85 -3.44 -13.96
CA ILE A 284 -16.62 -4.13 -15.01
C ILE A 284 -16.77 -5.61 -14.66
N LEU A 285 -15.70 -6.26 -14.23
CA LEU A 285 -15.72 -7.69 -13.89
C LEU A 285 -16.64 -8.02 -12.69
N LEU A 286 -16.61 -7.20 -11.65
CA LEU A 286 -17.31 -7.48 -10.39
C LEU A 286 -18.65 -6.74 -10.27
N GLY A 287 -18.78 -5.59 -10.91
CA GLY A 287 -19.91 -4.66 -10.73
C GLY A 287 -21.03 -4.76 -11.76
N THR A 288 -20.82 -5.48 -12.88
CA THR A 288 -21.78 -5.53 -13.99
C THR A 288 -22.41 -6.90 -14.19
N ASN A 289 -22.45 -7.75 -13.16
CA ASN A 289 -23.10 -9.06 -13.24
C ASN A 289 -24.61 -8.95 -13.55
N PRO A 290 -25.19 -9.88 -14.32
CA PRO A 290 -26.62 -9.93 -14.54
C PRO A 290 -27.41 -9.94 -13.21
N GLY A 291 -28.40 -9.06 -13.08
CA GLY A 291 -29.21 -8.94 -11.86
C GLY A 291 -28.64 -7.99 -10.81
N SER A 292 -27.43 -7.44 -11.00
CA SER A 292 -26.89 -6.41 -10.11
C SER A 292 -27.34 -5.00 -10.51
N ASP A 293 -27.41 -4.11 -9.53
CA ASP A 293 -27.70 -2.69 -9.78
C ASP A 293 -26.42 -1.94 -10.21
N ILE A 294 -26.17 -1.97 -11.53
CA ILE A 294 -24.99 -1.36 -12.13
C ILE A 294 -24.89 0.14 -11.81
N VAL A 295 -26.03 0.83 -11.72
CA VAL A 295 -26.05 2.28 -11.45
C VAL A 295 -25.62 2.55 -10.01
N ALA A 296 -26.13 1.79 -9.05
CA ALA A 296 -25.72 1.88 -7.66
C ALA A 296 -24.24 1.49 -7.48
N HIS A 297 -23.78 0.46 -8.18
CA HIS A 297 -22.38 0.08 -8.19
C HIS A 297 -21.48 1.19 -8.74
N LEU A 298 -21.88 1.83 -9.85
CA LEU A 298 -21.12 2.96 -10.43
C LEU A 298 -21.04 4.12 -9.45
N GLY A 299 -22.15 4.46 -8.79
CA GLY A 299 -22.19 5.50 -7.76
C GLY A 299 -21.22 5.21 -6.61
N GLY A 300 -21.22 3.96 -6.12
CA GLY A 300 -20.27 3.50 -5.10
C GLY A 300 -18.81 3.63 -5.57
N PHE A 301 -18.49 3.10 -6.73
CA PHE A 301 -17.13 3.13 -7.29
C PHE A 301 -16.61 4.56 -7.48
N LEU A 302 -17.36 5.43 -8.13
CA LEU A 302 -16.97 6.82 -8.39
C LEU A 302 -16.80 7.61 -7.09
N SER A 303 -17.71 7.43 -6.13
CA SER A 303 -17.59 8.01 -4.80
C SER A 303 -16.33 7.53 -4.10
N GLY A 304 -16.01 6.22 -4.20
CA GLY A 304 -14.79 5.63 -3.67
C GLY A 304 -13.52 6.20 -4.31
N VAL A 305 -13.50 6.39 -5.63
CA VAL A 305 -12.38 7.04 -6.34
C VAL A 305 -12.18 8.47 -5.84
N LEU A 306 -13.24 9.24 -5.72
CA LEU A 306 -13.18 10.62 -5.23
C LEU A 306 -12.70 10.68 -3.79
N TYR A 307 -13.36 9.96 -2.89
CA TYR A 307 -13.04 9.95 -1.47
C TYR A 307 -11.63 9.41 -1.21
N GLY A 308 -11.26 8.29 -1.83
CA GLY A 308 -9.93 7.70 -1.73
C GLY A 308 -8.84 8.61 -2.28
N GLY A 309 -9.10 9.27 -3.42
CA GLY A 309 -8.20 10.26 -4.02
C GLY A 309 -7.95 11.44 -3.09
N LEU A 310 -8.99 11.98 -2.46
CA LEU A 310 -8.87 13.03 -1.45
C LEU A 310 -8.08 12.54 -0.23
N ALA A 311 -8.40 11.35 0.29
CA ALA A 311 -7.77 10.79 1.46
C ALA A 311 -6.26 10.52 1.27
N VAL A 312 -5.82 10.03 0.08
CA VAL A 312 -4.37 9.84 -0.18
C VAL A 312 -3.63 11.17 -0.38
N CYS A 313 -4.34 12.24 -0.72
CA CYS A 313 -3.76 13.58 -0.78
C CYS A 313 -3.48 14.20 0.59
N LEU A 314 -4.07 13.68 1.67
CA LEU A 314 -3.79 14.15 3.02
C LEU A 314 -2.41 13.69 3.50
N PRO A 315 -1.69 14.52 4.29
CA PRO A 315 -0.51 14.07 4.99
C PRO A 315 -0.82 12.88 5.91
N GLU A 316 0.11 11.98 6.06
CA GLU A 316 -0.09 10.75 6.85
C GLU A 316 -0.53 11.06 8.31
N ARG A 317 0.08 12.05 8.95
CA ARG A 317 -0.29 12.49 10.30
C ARG A 317 -1.75 12.92 10.40
N VAL A 318 -2.25 13.65 9.40
CA VAL A 318 -3.66 14.08 9.34
C VAL A 318 -4.58 12.88 9.14
N ARG A 319 -4.22 11.98 8.24
CA ARG A 319 -4.99 10.75 7.99
C ARG A 319 -5.08 9.88 9.25
N HIS A 320 -3.98 9.70 9.98
CA HIS A 320 -4.00 9.01 11.27
C HIS A 320 -4.90 9.70 12.32
N ALA A 321 -4.83 11.02 12.41
CA ALA A 321 -5.68 11.78 13.33
C ALA A 321 -7.17 11.67 13.00
N LEU A 322 -7.52 11.67 11.70
CA LEU A 322 -8.91 11.58 11.22
C LEU A 322 -9.49 10.16 11.32
N ASN A 323 -8.66 9.13 11.49
CA ASN A 323 -9.14 7.75 11.45
C ASN A 323 -10.14 7.43 12.58
N ARG A 324 -9.87 7.87 13.82
CA ARG A 324 -10.80 7.67 14.96
C ARG A 324 -12.11 8.44 14.81
N PRO A 325 -12.10 9.76 14.51
CA PRO A 325 -13.35 10.51 14.26
C PRO A 325 -14.15 9.93 13.09
N ALA A 326 -13.50 9.46 12.02
CA ALA A 326 -14.17 8.81 10.89
C ALA A 326 -14.87 7.50 11.32
N ALA A 327 -14.22 6.68 12.15
CA ALA A 327 -14.82 5.49 12.71
C ALA A 327 -16.03 5.82 13.61
N ALA A 328 -15.90 6.83 14.46
CA ALA A 328 -16.99 7.30 15.32
C ALA A 328 -18.19 7.79 14.48
N LEU A 329 -17.93 8.55 13.41
CA LEU A 329 -18.97 9.04 12.50
C LEU A 329 -19.65 7.90 11.76
N PHE A 330 -18.90 6.89 11.28
CA PHE A 330 -19.46 5.69 10.66
C PHE A 330 -20.43 4.96 11.61
N VAL A 331 -20.02 4.74 12.85
CA VAL A 331 -20.86 4.08 13.86
C VAL A 331 -22.09 4.93 14.20
N LEU A 332 -21.91 6.23 14.40
CA LEU A 332 -23.01 7.15 14.74
C LEU A 332 -24.06 7.20 13.62
N LEU A 333 -23.65 7.35 12.37
CA LEU A 333 -24.57 7.40 11.23
C LEU A 333 -25.33 6.08 11.08
N SER A 334 -24.64 4.95 11.21
CA SER A 334 -25.27 3.63 11.13
C SER A 334 -26.25 3.41 12.28
N ALA A 335 -25.86 3.73 13.52
CA ALA A 335 -26.73 3.56 14.70
C ALA A 335 -27.96 4.49 14.63
N LEU A 336 -27.78 5.76 14.27
CA LEU A 336 -28.88 6.71 14.11
C LEU A 336 -29.87 6.24 13.04
N ALA A 337 -29.38 5.83 11.87
CA ALA A 337 -30.23 5.34 10.79
C ALA A 337 -31.05 4.11 11.20
N TRP A 338 -30.41 3.14 11.88
CA TRP A 338 -31.11 1.96 12.38
C TRP A 338 -32.11 2.28 13.50
N THR A 339 -31.77 3.21 14.40
CA THR A 339 -32.69 3.66 15.43
C THR A 339 -33.98 4.23 14.82
N LEU A 340 -33.85 5.09 13.81
CA LEU A 340 -34.99 5.65 13.09
C LEU A 340 -35.79 4.57 12.33
N ALA A 341 -35.09 3.66 11.62
CA ALA A 341 -35.75 2.58 10.91
C ALA A 341 -36.57 1.63 11.80
N LEU A 342 -36.15 1.43 13.05
CA LEU A 342 -36.85 0.55 13.99
C LEU A 342 -38.00 1.24 14.71
N GLN A 343 -38.00 2.58 14.75
CA GLN A 343 -39.10 3.37 15.36
C GLN A 343 -40.26 3.58 14.38
N HIS A 344 -40.02 3.54 13.10
CA HIS A 344 -40.95 3.71 12.00
C HIS A 344 -41.23 2.37 11.27
#